data_3b4bb802ee079439700e003377d2ab9c
#
_entry.id   3b4bb802ee079439700e003377d2ab9c
#
_cell.length_a   1.000
_cell.length_b   1.000
_cell.length_c   1.000
_cell.angle_alpha   90.00
_cell.angle_beta   90.00
_cell.angle_gamma   90.00
#
_symmetry.space_group_name_H-M   'P 1'
#
loop_
_entity.id
_entity.type
_entity.pdbx_description
1 polymer ?
#
loop_
_entity_poly.entity_id
_entity_poly.type
_entity_poly.pdbx_seq_one_letter_code
_entity_poly.pdbx_strand_id
1 'polypeptide(L)'
;MSHARAPFRPDAPDASPRAGEPGRDFAFTGADFARIRALIHQRAGISLSEHKRDMAYSRLARRLRARGLDTFRDYLDLLEQEDDPLEWEAFTNALTTNLTAFFRESHHFPILSEFVKSRPAPVSVWCSAASTGEEPYSIAITLIEALGDTAARNASILATDLDTQVLAKAEAGIYTYDQVKHLSPERLKRFFLKGTGAQAGRVKVRPELRAMIRFEQLNLTDADYGIAKPFDAIFCRNVMIYFDKPTQGQVLSRFEPLVKPGGLLFAGHSENFTYVTQAFRLRGQ
;
A
#
# COMPACT_ATOMS: atom_id res chain seq x y z
N MET A 1 -16.45 49.05 61.86
CA MET A 1 -16.55 47.62 61.68
C MET A 1 -16.35 47.33 60.18
N SER A 2 -15.13 46.94 59.88
CA SER A 2 -14.66 46.77 58.48
C SER A 2 -14.67 45.28 58.13
N HIS A 3 -15.47 44.84 57.14
CA HIS A 3 -15.47 43.48 56.64
C HIS A 3 -14.48 43.39 55.48
N ALA A 4 -13.35 42.75 55.73
CA ALA A 4 -12.40 42.38 54.69
C ALA A 4 -12.96 41.20 53.87
N ARG A 5 -13.09 41.36 52.53
CA ARG A 5 -13.36 40.34 51.55
C ARG A 5 -12.10 39.52 51.29
N ALA A 6 -12.21 38.20 51.40
CA ALA A 6 -11.17 37.26 50.99
C ALA A 6 -10.97 37.26 49.47
N PRO A 7 -9.74 37.03 48.96
CA PRO A 7 -9.49 37.00 47.51
C PRO A 7 -10.01 35.71 46.86
N PHE A 8 -10.64 35.90 45.71
CA PHE A 8 -11.09 34.85 44.79
C PHE A 8 -9.88 34.09 44.24
N ARG A 9 -9.82 32.78 44.45
CA ARG A 9 -8.90 31.87 43.79
C ARG A 9 -9.59 31.39 42.51
N PRO A 10 -9.00 31.49 41.31
CA PRO A 10 -9.52 30.84 40.13
C PRO A 10 -9.25 29.30 40.23
N ASP A 11 -10.30 28.54 40.09
CA ASP A 11 -10.24 27.09 40.02
C ASP A 11 -9.35 26.64 38.86
N ALA A 12 -8.33 25.81 39.15
CA ALA A 12 -7.55 25.11 38.14
C ALA A 12 -8.47 24.15 37.38
N PRO A 13 -8.33 24.01 36.08
CA PRO A 13 -9.12 23.05 35.33
C PRO A 13 -8.79 21.64 35.80
N ASP A 14 -9.79 20.96 36.32
CA ASP A 14 -9.78 19.53 36.68
C ASP A 14 -9.55 18.71 35.39
N ALA A 15 -8.31 18.28 35.19
CA ALA A 15 -7.90 17.40 34.11
C ALA A 15 -8.02 15.93 34.57
N SER A 16 -9.23 15.53 34.99
CA SER A 16 -9.52 14.11 35.15
C SER A 16 -9.64 13.46 33.78
N PRO A 17 -8.96 12.33 33.48
CA PRO A 17 -9.12 11.64 32.20
C PRO A 17 -10.56 11.15 32.09
N ARG A 18 -11.26 11.64 31.05
CA ARG A 18 -12.61 11.16 30.72
C ARG A 18 -12.50 9.66 30.48
N ALA A 19 -13.29 8.87 31.21
CA ALA A 19 -13.43 7.44 31.04
C ALA A 19 -13.63 7.10 29.56
N GLY A 20 -12.86 6.10 29.06
CA GLY A 20 -12.91 5.67 27.66
C GLY A 20 -14.33 5.29 27.23
N GLU A 21 -14.61 5.46 25.96
CA GLU A 21 -15.86 5.02 25.35
C GLU A 21 -16.13 3.53 25.68
N PRO A 22 -17.37 3.11 25.97
CA PRO A 22 -17.67 1.73 26.32
C PRO A 22 -17.17 0.75 25.25
N GLY A 23 -16.32 -0.21 25.65
CA GLY A 23 -15.77 -1.24 24.77
C GLY A 23 -14.36 -0.99 24.23
N ARG A 24 -13.66 0.06 24.69
CA ARG A 24 -12.25 0.31 24.35
C ARG A 24 -11.34 0.04 25.55
N ASP A 25 -10.27 -0.75 25.33
CA ASP A 25 -9.28 -1.07 26.38
C ASP A 25 -8.39 0.13 26.70
N PHE A 26 -8.21 1.06 25.77
CA PHE A 26 -7.34 2.23 25.88
C PHE A 26 -8.12 3.52 25.63
N ALA A 27 -7.84 4.56 26.39
CA ALA A 27 -8.33 5.91 26.12
C ALA A 27 -7.74 6.40 24.79
N PHE A 28 -8.61 6.96 23.91
CA PHE A 28 -8.20 7.44 22.58
C PHE A 28 -8.81 8.81 22.31
N THR A 29 -8.00 9.84 22.44
CA THR A 29 -8.43 11.23 22.31
C THR A 29 -8.36 11.76 20.89
N GLY A 30 -8.98 12.90 20.63
CA GLY A 30 -8.81 13.62 19.36
C GLY A 30 -7.35 14.07 19.14
N ALA A 31 -6.62 14.40 20.21
CA ALA A 31 -5.22 14.76 20.14
C ALA A 31 -4.33 13.59 19.73
N ASP A 32 -4.59 12.36 20.26
CA ASP A 32 -3.87 11.17 19.87
C ASP A 32 -4.06 10.88 18.38
N PHE A 33 -5.31 10.97 17.89
CA PHE A 33 -5.60 10.75 16.48
C PHE A 33 -4.97 11.80 15.56
N ALA A 34 -4.98 13.07 15.96
CA ALA A 34 -4.32 14.14 15.22
C ALA A 34 -2.80 13.89 15.10
N ARG A 35 -2.18 13.43 16.18
CA ARG A 35 -0.76 13.08 16.24
C ARG A 35 -0.44 11.89 15.34
N ILE A 36 -1.26 10.83 15.38
CA ILE A 36 -1.15 9.68 14.47
C ILE A 36 -1.23 10.12 13.00
N ARG A 37 -2.17 10.99 12.67
CA ARG A 37 -2.31 11.54 11.31
C ARG A 37 -1.05 12.28 10.86
N ALA A 38 -0.49 13.11 11.72
CA ALA A 38 0.73 13.85 11.42
C ALA A 38 1.92 12.90 11.17
N LEU A 39 2.11 11.92 12.04
CA LEU A 39 3.21 10.96 11.96
C LEU A 39 3.12 10.09 10.70
N ILE A 40 1.96 9.52 10.40
CA ILE A 40 1.82 8.67 9.19
C ILE A 40 1.89 9.50 7.90
N HIS A 41 1.40 10.73 7.91
CA HIS A 41 1.55 11.63 6.78
C HIS A 41 3.04 11.98 6.54
N GLN A 42 3.76 12.35 7.57
CA GLN A 42 5.20 12.64 7.48
C GLN A 42 6.01 11.43 7.00
N ARG A 43 5.67 10.24 7.49
CA ARG A 43 6.42 9.01 7.21
C ARG A 43 6.13 8.41 5.84
N ALA A 44 4.88 8.45 5.41
CA ALA A 44 4.38 7.70 4.27
C ALA A 44 3.46 8.52 3.33
N GLY A 45 3.27 9.81 3.57
CA GLY A 45 2.36 10.64 2.79
C GLY A 45 0.86 10.30 2.96
N ILE A 46 0.54 9.32 3.82
CA ILE A 46 -0.83 8.82 3.97
C ILE A 46 -1.69 9.85 4.70
N SER A 47 -2.73 10.33 4.03
CA SER A 47 -3.72 11.25 4.57
C SER A 47 -4.90 10.48 5.17
N LEU A 48 -4.96 10.39 6.50
CA LEU A 48 -6.06 9.74 7.20
C LEU A 48 -7.21 10.74 7.43
N SER A 49 -8.39 10.43 6.88
CA SER A 49 -9.62 11.18 7.17
C SER A 49 -10.18 10.86 8.56
N GLU A 50 -11.03 11.74 9.11
CA GLU A 50 -11.69 11.52 10.41
C GLU A 50 -12.44 10.20 10.50
N HIS A 51 -13.02 9.74 9.40
CA HIS A 51 -13.73 8.44 9.33
C HIS A 51 -12.82 7.22 9.56
N LYS A 52 -11.49 7.41 9.54
CA LYS A 52 -10.52 6.33 9.79
C LYS A 52 -10.08 6.23 11.25
N ARG A 53 -10.67 7.05 12.15
CA ARG A 53 -10.31 7.10 13.58
C ARG A 53 -10.45 5.72 14.25
N ASP A 54 -11.58 5.03 14.06
CA ASP A 54 -11.82 3.72 14.67
C ASP A 54 -10.92 2.63 14.09
N MET A 55 -10.61 2.71 12.79
CA MET A 55 -9.63 1.83 12.17
C MET A 55 -8.24 2.02 12.78
N ALA A 56 -7.79 3.27 12.92
CA ALA A 56 -6.50 3.59 13.52
C ALA A 56 -6.43 3.09 14.97
N TYR A 57 -7.47 3.35 15.77
CA TYR A 57 -7.58 2.82 17.12
C TYR A 57 -7.43 1.29 17.15
N SER A 58 -8.29 0.57 16.41
CA SER A 58 -8.32 -0.89 16.43
C SER A 58 -7.00 -1.53 16.02
N ARG A 59 -6.32 -0.92 15.06
CA ARG A 59 -5.03 -1.44 14.54
C ARG A 59 -3.87 -1.13 15.48
N LEU A 60 -3.79 0.09 15.98
CA LEU A 60 -2.71 0.51 16.87
C LEU A 60 -2.88 0.01 18.30
N ALA A 61 -4.09 -0.23 18.81
CA ALA A 61 -4.31 -0.90 20.08
C ALA A 61 -3.59 -2.27 20.19
N ARG A 62 -3.43 -2.96 19.05
CA ARG A 62 -2.65 -4.21 18.99
C ARG A 62 -1.16 -3.94 19.20
N ARG A 63 -0.66 -2.78 18.75
CA ARG A 63 0.74 -2.39 18.97
C ARG A 63 0.99 -2.03 20.42
N LEU A 64 0.07 -1.28 21.04
CA LEU A 64 0.15 -0.96 22.47
C LEU A 64 0.26 -2.25 23.29
N ARG A 65 -0.64 -3.22 23.05
CA ARG A 65 -0.58 -4.52 23.75
C ARG A 65 0.75 -5.26 23.52
N ALA A 66 1.24 -5.26 22.28
CA ALA A 66 2.50 -5.92 21.92
C ALA A 66 3.71 -5.28 22.59
N ARG A 67 3.66 -3.97 22.86
CA ARG A 67 4.73 -3.22 23.56
C ARG A 67 4.50 -3.10 25.07
N GLY A 68 3.37 -3.61 25.60
CA GLY A 68 3.02 -3.51 27.02
C GLY A 68 2.77 -2.08 27.49
N LEU A 69 2.21 -1.22 26.63
CA LEU A 69 1.92 0.17 26.91
C LEU A 69 0.44 0.37 27.20
N ASP A 70 0.11 1.28 28.11
CA ASP A 70 -1.24 1.51 28.59
C ASP A 70 -1.94 2.70 27.90
N THR A 71 -1.19 3.60 27.26
CA THR A 71 -1.78 4.79 26.61
C THR A 71 -1.24 5.01 25.19
N PHE A 72 -2.07 5.62 24.35
CA PHE A 72 -1.63 6.07 23.02
C PHE A 72 -0.55 7.16 23.11
N ARG A 73 -0.61 8.01 24.14
CA ARG A 73 0.44 9.02 24.38
C ARG A 73 1.81 8.37 24.51
N ASP A 74 1.95 7.38 25.40
CA ASP A 74 3.22 6.72 25.66
C ASP A 74 3.73 6.00 24.41
N TYR A 75 2.82 5.41 23.64
CA TYR A 75 3.17 4.79 22.35
C TYR A 75 3.68 5.79 21.32
N LEU A 76 3.03 6.93 21.19
CA LEU A 76 3.44 7.97 20.24
C LEU A 76 4.73 8.68 20.71
N ASP A 77 4.91 8.84 22.03
CA ASP A 77 6.15 9.37 22.60
C ASP A 77 7.32 8.41 22.34
N LEU A 78 7.10 7.09 22.46
CA LEU A 78 8.08 6.07 22.12
C LEU A 78 8.48 6.16 20.66
N LEU A 79 7.52 6.24 19.72
CA LEU A 79 7.81 6.39 18.28
C LEU A 79 8.63 7.63 17.96
N GLU A 80 8.38 8.76 18.62
CA GLU A 80 9.07 10.02 18.34
C GLU A 80 10.44 10.15 19.04
N GLN A 81 10.62 9.48 20.18
CA GLN A 81 11.84 9.56 20.98
C GLN A 81 12.83 8.43 20.68
N GLU A 82 12.33 7.24 20.41
CA GLU A 82 13.15 6.09 20.07
C GLU A 82 13.21 5.94 18.55
N ASP A 83 14.42 6.00 17.99
CA ASP A 83 14.64 5.68 16.57
C ASP A 83 14.66 4.15 16.39
N ASP A 84 13.52 3.50 16.70
CA ASP A 84 13.30 2.07 16.48
C ASP A 84 12.69 1.84 15.07
N PRO A 85 13.51 1.46 14.08
CA PRO A 85 13.02 1.26 12.71
C PRO A 85 11.95 0.16 12.62
N LEU A 86 12.03 -0.86 13.47
CA LEU A 86 11.07 -1.98 13.47
C LEU A 86 9.70 -1.54 14.00
N GLU A 87 9.68 -0.67 15.02
CA GLU A 87 8.40 -0.16 15.52
C GLU A 87 7.78 0.85 14.55
N TRP A 88 8.59 1.70 13.92
CA TRP A 88 8.13 2.57 12.83
C TRP A 88 7.53 1.79 11.65
N GLU A 89 8.17 0.67 11.28
CA GLU A 89 7.65 -0.23 10.25
C GLU A 89 6.32 -0.84 10.71
N ALA A 90 6.24 -1.35 11.93
CA ALA A 90 5.02 -1.93 12.47
C ALA A 90 3.87 -0.92 12.59
N PHE A 91 4.15 0.33 12.99
CA PHE A 91 3.20 1.44 12.99
C PHE A 91 2.68 1.73 11.59
N THR A 92 3.56 1.84 10.61
CA THR A 92 3.23 2.12 9.21
C THR A 92 2.38 1.00 8.62
N ASN A 93 2.82 -0.25 8.77
CA ASN A 93 2.11 -1.43 8.29
C ASN A 93 0.71 -1.58 8.93
N ALA A 94 0.57 -1.18 10.21
CA ALA A 94 -0.73 -1.19 10.87
C ALA A 94 -1.72 -0.20 10.25
N LEU A 95 -1.27 0.89 9.64
CA LEU A 95 -2.13 1.95 9.08
C LEU A 95 -2.34 1.83 7.56
N THR A 96 -1.59 0.98 6.86
CA THR A 96 -1.79 0.71 5.43
C THR A 96 -3.12 -0.03 5.17
N THR A 97 -3.63 0.10 3.97
CA THR A 97 -4.85 -0.62 3.54
C THR A 97 -4.53 -1.40 2.26
N ASN A 98 -4.55 -2.72 2.36
CA ASN A 98 -3.98 -3.64 1.38
C ASN A 98 -5.04 -4.46 0.63
N LEU A 99 -6.19 -3.84 0.27
CA LEU A 99 -7.25 -4.51 -0.48
C LEU A 99 -6.85 -4.66 -1.95
N THR A 100 -6.66 -5.90 -2.39
CA THR A 100 -6.33 -6.24 -3.78
C THR A 100 -7.01 -7.52 -4.21
N ALA A 101 -7.00 -7.84 -5.51
CA ALA A 101 -7.52 -9.08 -6.07
C ALA A 101 -6.83 -9.36 -7.42
N PHE A 102 -6.77 -10.64 -7.81
CA PHE A 102 -6.32 -11.03 -9.14
C PHE A 102 -7.20 -10.39 -10.22
N PHE A 103 -6.57 -9.76 -11.21
CA PHE A 103 -7.23 -9.08 -12.33
C PHE A 103 -8.25 -8.00 -11.91
N ARG A 104 -8.04 -7.33 -10.76
CA ARG A 104 -8.82 -6.17 -10.34
C ARG A 104 -8.82 -5.13 -11.45
N GLU A 105 -10.01 -4.54 -11.77
CA GLU A 105 -10.19 -3.63 -12.91
C GLU A 105 -9.65 -4.24 -14.21
N SER A 106 -10.25 -5.36 -14.59
CA SER A 106 -9.75 -6.30 -15.62
C SER A 106 -9.50 -5.68 -16.98
N HIS A 107 -10.10 -4.53 -17.30
CA HIS A 107 -9.94 -3.81 -18.57
C HIS A 107 -8.51 -3.31 -18.84
N HIS A 108 -7.66 -3.17 -17.81
CA HIS A 108 -6.26 -2.77 -17.98
C HIS A 108 -5.39 -3.86 -18.63
N PHE A 109 -5.68 -5.13 -18.38
CA PHE A 109 -4.82 -6.23 -18.82
C PHE A 109 -4.86 -6.48 -20.34
N PRO A 110 -6.01 -6.38 -21.04
CA PRO A 110 -6.03 -6.38 -22.51
C PRO A 110 -5.23 -5.23 -23.12
N ILE A 111 -5.29 -4.02 -22.52
CA ILE A 111 -4.49 -2.87 -22.97
C ILE A 111 -2.99 -3.18 -22.80
N LEU A 112 -2.58 -3.72 -21.64
CA LEU A 112 -1.20 -4.16 -21.43
C LEU A 112 -0.79 -5.20 -22.45
N SER A 113 -1.62 -6.22 -22.68
CA SER A 113 -1.35 -7.31 -23.62
C SER A 113 -1.07 -6.79 -25.03
N GLU A 114 -1.93 -5.92 -25.57
CA GLU A 114 -1.72 -5.34 -26.90
C GLU A 114 -0.50 -4.42 -26.95
N PHE A 115 -0.30 -3.62 -25.89
CA PHE A 115 0.83 -2.71 -25.80
C PHE A 115 2.17 -3.45 -25.84
N VAL A 116 2.34 -4.51 -25.05
CA VAL A 116 3.63 -5.22 -24.97
C VAL A 116 3.97 -6.00 -26.23
N LYS A 117 2.99 -6.43 -27.02
CA LYS A 117 3.22 -7.06 -28.33
C LYS A 117 3.89 -6.11 -29.32
N SER A 118 3.67 -4.81 -29.17
CA SER A 118 4.25 -3.77 -30.04
C SER A 118 5.60 -3.24 -29.52
N ARG A 119 6.06 -3.68 -28.34
CA ARG A 119 7.30 -3.18 -27.74
C ARG A 119 8.49 -4.07 -28.08
N PRO A 120 9.68 -3.48 -28.27
CA PRO A 120 10.90 -4.27 -28.40
C PRO A 120 11.23 -4.95 -27.07
N ALA A 121 11.72 -6.19 -27.13
CA ALA A 121 12.21 -6.89 -25.97
C ALA A 121 13.58 -6.31 -25.51
N PRO A 122 13.90 -6.35 -24.21
CA PRO A 122 13.07 -6.86 -23.11
C PRO A 122 12.03 -5.84 -22.64
N VAL A 123 10.84 -6.33 -22.27
CA VAL A 123 9.77 -5.53 -21.67
C VAL A 123 9.96 -5.42 -20.17
N SER A 124 9.81 -4.23 -19.61
CA SER A 124 9.89 -3.98 -18.16
C SER A 124 8.63 -3.29 -17.64
N VAL A 125 8.07 -3.80 -16.54
CA VAL A 125 6.87 -3.26 -15.90
C VAL A 125 7.15 -3.00 -14.43
N TRP A 126 6.64 -1.89 -13.90
CA TRP A 126 6.69 -1.60 -12.47
C TRP A 126 5.27 -1.61 -11.89
N CYS A 127 5.03 -2.44 -10.88
CA CYS A 127 3.85 -2.43 -10.01
C CYS A 127 4.22 -1.72 -8.72
N SER A 128 3.82 -0.47 -8.57
CA SER A 128 4.31 0.44 -7.52
C SER A 128 3.60 0.30 -6.18
N ALA A 129 2.52 -0.47 -6.10
CA ALA A 129 1.78 -0.81 -4.88
C ALA A 129 1.30 -2.27 -4.97
N ALA A 130 2.23 -3.19 -4.76
CA ALA A 130 2.04 -4.62 -5.03
C ALA A 130 1.08 -5.31 -4.05
N SER A 131 0.91 -4.76 -2.84
CA SER A 131 0.13 -5.37 -1.76
C SER A 131 0.50 -6.86 -1.58
N THR A 132 -0.47 -7.74 -1.46
CA THR A 132 -0.25 -9.19 -1.29
C THR A 132 0.05 -9.94 -2.59
N GLY A 133 0.33 -9.24 -3.69
CA GLY A 133 0.92 -9.80 -4.90
C GLY A 133 -0.05 -10.13 -6.03
N GLU A 134 -1.36 -10.02 -5.85
CA GLU A 134 -2.36 -10.36 -6.86
C GLU A 134 -2.19 -9.54 -8.14
N GLU A 135 -1.84 -8.25 -8.03
CA GLU A 135 -1.61 -7.40 -9.20
C GLU A 135 -0.33 -7.76 -9.96
N PRO A 136 0.87 -7.84 -9.35
CA PRO A 136 2.07 -8.22 -10.09
C PRO A 136 1.98 -9.63 -10.70
N TYR A 137 1.29 -10.58 -10.06
CA TYR A 137 1.04 -11.88 -10.68
C TYR A 137 0.03 -11.81 -11.84
N SER A 138 -0.98 -10.96 -11.77
CA SER A 138 -1.89 -10.71 -12.89
C SER A 138 -1.16 -10.08 -14.08
N ILE A 139 -0.22 -9.18 -13.83
CA ILE A 139 0.69 -8.63 -14.85
C ILE A 139 1.54 -9.77 -15.46
N ALA A 140 2.18 -10.60 -14.63
CA ALA A 140 3.00 -11.71 -15.10
C ALA A 140 2.23 -12.70 -15.97
N ILE A 141 1.00 -13.08 -15.56
CA ILE A 141 0.10 -13.93 -16.35
C ILE A 141 -0.18 -13.29 -17.70
N THR A 142 -0.52 -11.98 -17.70
CA THR A 142 -0.81 -11.24 -18.94
C THR A 142 0.39 -11.19 -19.89
N LEU A 143 1.60 -10.99 -19.36
CA LEU A 143 2.82 -10.98 -20.17
C LEU A 143 3.10 -12.37 -20.78
N ILE A 144 2.93 -13.44 -20.01
CA ILE A 144 3.09 -14.81 -20.56
C ILE A 144 2.03 -15.12 -21.63
N GLU A 145 0.78 -14.74 -21.40
CA GLU A 145 -0.30 -14.92 -22.38
C GLU A 145 -0.08 -14.11 -23.65
N ALA A 146 0.48 -12.90 -23.54
CA ALA A 146 0.73 -12.01 -24.67
C ALA A 146 1.97 -12.36 -25.50
N LEU A 147 3.07 -12.75 -24.82
CA LEU A 147 4.40 -12.95 -25.43
C LEU A 147 4.79 -14.43 -25.61
N GLY A 148 3.96 -15.35 -25.10
CA GLY A 148 4.22 -16.79 -25.16
C GLY A 148 5.32 -17.25 -24.20
N ASP A 149 5.86 -18.44 -24.46
CA ASP A 149 6.83 -19.12 -23.57
C ASP A 149 8.18 -18.40 -23.45
N THR A 150 8.43 -17.41 -24.30
CA THR A 150 9.64 -16.55 -24.24
C THR A 150 9.50 -15.41 -23.23
N ALA A 151 8.31 -15.17 -22.68
CA ALA A 151 8.02 -14.03 -21.79
C ALA A 151 8.95 -13.98 -20.58
N ALA A 152 9.22 -15.12 -19.96
CA ALA A 152 10.10 -15.20 -18.79
C ALA A 152 11.54 -14.70 -19.06
N ARG A 153 11.98 -14.76 -20.32
CA ARG A 153 13.31 -14.27 -20.75
C ARG A 153 13.26 -12.83 -21.26
N ASN A 154 12.09 -12.37 -21.69
CA ASN A 154 11.91 -11.10 -22.39
C ASN A 154 11.06 -10.11 -21.61
N ALA A 155 10.70 -10.41 -20.37
CA ALA A 155 9.94 -9.51 -19.51
C ALA A 155 10.39 -9.59 -18.07
N SER A 156 10.35 -8.45 -17.38
CA SER A 156 10.64 -8.34 -15.94
C SER A 156 9.64 -7.41 -15.26
N ILE A 157 9.33 -7.72 -14.03
CA ILE A 157 8.41 -6.93 -13.20
C ILE A 157 9.15 -6.54 -11.93
N LEU A 158 9.20 -5.23 -11.66
CA LEU A 158 9.49 -4.72 -10.32
C LEU A 158 8.17 -4.57 -9.60
N ALA A 159 8.04 -5.14 -8.42
CA ALA A 159 6.85 -5.06 -7.58
C ALA A 159 7.25 -4.46 -6.24
N THR A 160 6.75 -3.26 -5.95
CA THR A 160 7.13 -2.55 -4.72
C THR A 160 5.91 -2.28 -3.85
N ASP A 161 6.13 -2.23 -2.55
CA ASP A 161 5.15 -1.77 -1.57
C ASP A 161 5.87 -1.17 -0.37
N LEU A 162 5.19 -0.34 0.38
CA LEU A 162 5.69 0.20 1.64
C LEU A 162 5.64 -0.86 2.76
N ASP A 163 4.60 -1.71 2.73
CA ASP A 163 4.30 -2.72 3.75
C ASP A 163 5.09 -4.02 3.48
N THR A 164 6.11 -4.26 4.30
CA THR A 164 6.97 -5.45 4.21
C THR A 164 6.23 -6.75 4.47
N GLN A 165 5.16 -6.74 5.30
CA GLN A 165 4.39 -7.94 5.61
C GLN A 165 3.57 -8.41 4.41
N VAL A 166 3.03 -7.47 3.61
CA VAL A 166 2.32 -7.85 2.39
C VAL A 166 3.30 -8.27 1.29
N LEU A 167 4.48 -7.66 1.19
CA LEU A 167 5.54 -8.10 0.29
C LEU A 167 5.99 -9.53 0.59
N ALA A 168 6.17 -9.90 1.85
CA ALA A 168 6.50 -11.26 2.24
C ALA A 168 5.42 -12.28 1.81
N LYS A 169 4.13 -11.91 1.91
CA LYS A 169 3.01 -12.72 1.40
C LYS A 169 3.03 -12.82 -0.12
N ALA A 170 3.25 -11.70 -0.81
CA ALA A 170 3.38 -11.65 -2.25
C ALA A 170 4.53 -12.55 -2.74
N GLU A 171 5.67 -12.48 -2.08
CA GLU A 171 6.84 -13.29 -2.38
C GLU A 171 6.62 -14.79 -2.17
N ALA A 172 5.89 -15.17 -1.11
CA ALA A 172 5.51 -16.55 -0.87
C ALA A 172 4.58 -17.10 -1.97
N GLY A 173 3.76 -16.25 -2.59
CA GLY A 173 2.86 -16.57 -3.68
C GLY A 173 1.81 -17.63 -3.33
N ILE A 174 1.37 -17.67 -2.07
CA ILE A 174 0.40 -18.64 -1.56
C ILE A 174 -0.92 -17.94 -1.27
N TYR A 175 -1.99 -18.43 -1.89
CA TYR A 175 -3.33 -17.86 -1.80
C TYR A 175 -4.35 -18.92 -1.40
N THR A 176 -5.50 -18.50 -0.89
CA THR A 176 -6.66 -19.39 -0.74
C THR A 176 -7.29 -19.64 -2.10
N TYR A 177 -7.96 -20.79 -2.26
CA TYR A 177 -8.70 -21.08 -3.49
C TYR A 177 -9.76 -20.00 -3.78
N ASP A 178 -10.39 -19.44 -2.73
CA ASP A 178 -11.38 -18.37 -2.87
C ASP A 178 -10.84 -17.10 -3.53
N GLN A 179 -9.56 -16.77 -3.32
CA GLN A 179 -8.92 -15.61 -3.94
C GLN A 179 -8.69 -15.78 -5.45
N VAL A 180 -8.68 -17.02 -5.95
CA VAL A 180 -8.39 -17.32 -7.35
C VAL A 180 -9.54 -18.00 -8.10
N LYS A 181 -10.59 -18.46 -7.43
CA LYS A 181 -11.70 -19.24 -8.03
C LYS A 181 -12.44 -18.54 -9.17
N HIS A 182 -12.33 -17.21 -9.26
CA HIS A 182 -12.93 -16.41 -10.34
C HIS A 182 -12.10 -16.43 -11.63
N LEU A 183 -10.87 -16.93 -11.59
CA LEU A 183 -10.03 -17.12 -12.78
C LEU A 183 -10.54 -18.29 -13.62
N SER A 184 -10.25 -18.26 -14.93
CA SER A 184 -10.64 -19.36 -15.79
C SER A 184 -9.93 -20.68 -15.41
N PRO A 185 -10.56 -21.83 -15.65
CA PRO A 185 -9.94 -23.14 -15.37
C PRO A 185 -8.57 -23.31 -16.03
N GLU A 186 -8.39 -22.74 -17.24
CA GLU A 186 -7.13 -22.77 -17.99
C GLU A 186 -6.03 -22.01 -17.26
N ARG A 187 -6.34 -20.78 -16.76
CA ARG A 187 -5.40 -19.98 -15.96
C ARG A 187 -5.05 -20.68 -14.66
N LEU A 188 -6.04 -21.24 -13.95
CA LEU A 188 -5.80 -22.00 -12.72
C LEU A 188 -4.85 -23.17 -12.95
N LYS A 189 -5.09 -23.97 -13.98
CA LYS A 189 -4.25 -25.13 -14.33
C LYS A 189 -2.84 -24.72 -14.79
N ARG A 190 -2.75 -23.65 -15.56
CA ARG A 190 -1.49 -23.20 -16.16
C ARG A 190 -0.58 -22.49 -15.17
N PHE A 191 -1.12 -21.68 -14.27
CA PHE A 191 -0.34 -20.73 -13.47
C PHE A 191 -0.30 -21.03 -11.97
N PHE A 192 -1.09 -21.99 -11.50
CA PHE A 192 -1.14 -22.32 -10.08
C PHE A 192 -0.92 -23.81 -9.82
N LEU A 193 -0.34 -24.10 -8.66
CA LEU A 193 -0.21 -25.43 -8.09
C LEU A 193 -1.27 -25.59 -7.01
N LYS A 194 -2.09 -26.64 -7.07
CA LYS A 194 -3.10 -26.94 -6.06
C LYS A 194 -2.45 -27.57 -4.83
N GLY A 195 -2.77 -27.05 -3.65
CA GLY A 195 -2.34 -27.63 -2.38
C GLY A 195 -3.04 -28.95 -2.08
N THR A 196 -2.29 -29.87 -1.48
CA THR A 196 -2.77 -31.19 -1.05
C THR A 196 -2.47 -31.42 0.43
N GLY A 197 -3.13 -32.39 1.07
CA GLY A 197 -2.92 -32.72 2.48
C GLY A 197 -3.15 -31.49 3.38
N ALA A 198 -2.17 -31.13 4.18
CA ALA A 198 -2.23 -29.98 5.09
C ALA A 198 -2.37 -28.61 4.37
N GLN A 199 -2.12 -28.55 3.05
CA GLN A 199 -2.28 -27.35 2.22
C GLN A 199 -3.58 -27.38 1.38
N ALA A 200 -4.49 -28.31 1.64
CA ALA A 200 -5.79 -28.34 0.95
C ALA A 200 -6.53 -27.01 1.09
N GLY A 201 -7.20 -26.58 0.02
CA GLY A 201 -7.87 -25.25 -0.02
C GLY A 201 -6.95 -24.07 -0.33
N ARG A 202 -5.64 -24.30 -0.48
CA ARG A 202 -4.66 -23.28 -0.93
C ARG A 202 -4.17 -23.56 -2.33
N VAL A 203 -3.64 -22.53 -2.95
CA VAL A 203 -2.92 -22.60 -4.23
C VAL A 203 -1.62 -21.84 -4.10
N LYS A 204 -0.61 -22.23 -4.87
CA LYS A 204 0.66 -21.52 -4.97
C LYS A 204 0.91 -21.14 -6.43
N VAL A 205 1.35 -19.91 -6.67
CA VAL A 205 1.79 -19.53 -8.02
C VAL A 205 2.97 -20.39 -8.48
N ARG A 206 3.02 -20.69 -9.75
CA ARG A 206 4.12 -21.49 -10.32
C ARG A 206 5.43 -20.71 -10.31
N PRO A 207 6.58 -21.40 -10.17
CA PRO A 207 7.90 -20.78 -10.11
C PRO A 207 8.20 -19.85 -11.30
N GLU A 208 7.68 -20.15 -12.48
CA GLU A 208 7.88 -19.37 -13.70
C GLU A 208 7.34 -17.94 -13.59
N LEU A 209 6.16 -17.78 -12.96
CA LEU A 209 5.60 -16.44 -12.66
C LEU A 209 6.44 -15.71 -11.62
N ARG A 210 6.81 -16.42 -10.55
CA ARG A 210 7.61 -15.85 -9.47
C ARG A 210 8.96 -15.34 -9.95
N ALA A 211 9.60 -16.06 -10.88
CA ALA A 211 10.90 -15.72 -11.43
C ALA A 211 10.91 -14.43 -12.27
N MET A 212 9.74 -13.98 -12.75
CA MET A 212 9.60 -12.73 -13.49
C MET A 212 9.54 -11.51 -12.59
N ILE A 213 9.32 -11.68 -11.27
CA ILE A 213 8.98 -10.60 -10.35
C ILE A 213 10.08 -10.44 -9.30
N ARG A 214 10.58 -9.20 -9.16
CA ARG A 214 11.43 -8.76 -8.06
C ARG A 214 10.58 -7.95 -7.10
N PHE A 215 10.50 -8.40 -5.86
CA PHE A 215 9.77 -7.71 -4.79
C PHE A 215 10.75 -6.87 -3.97
N GLU A 216 10.42 -5.60 -3.75
CA GLU A 216 11.26 -4.66 -2.99
C GLU A 216 10.40 -3.72 -2.15
N GLN A 217 10.89 -3.36 -0.97
CA GLN A 217 10.28 -2.29 -0.19
C GLN A 217 10.59 -0.95 -0.83
N LEU A 218 9.56 -0.10 -0.97
CA LEU A 218 9.72 1.25 -1.49
C LEU A 218 8.60 2.15 -0.96
N ASN A 219 9.01 3.32 -0.48
CA ASN A 219 8.08 4.38 -0.12
C ASN A 219 7.92 5.35 -1.31
N LEU A 220 6.71 5.49 -1.83
CA LEU A 220 6.43 6.40 -2.95
C LEU A 220 6.67 7.89 -2.61
N THR A 221 6.82 8.22 -1.33
CA THR A 221 7.15 9.58 -0.90
C THR A 221 8.66 9.85 -0.80
N ASP A 222 9.51 8.82 -0.94
CA ASP A 222 10.95 9.01 -0.95
C ASP A 222 11.39 9.90 -2.12
N ALA A 223 12.41 10.71 -1.90
CA ALA A 223 12.89 11.65 -2.90
C ALA A 223 13.55 10.94 -4.11
N ASP A 224 14.19 9.81 -3.87
CA ASP A 224 14.84 8.95 -4.87
C ASP A 224 14.41 7.49 -4.64
N TYR A 225 13.99 6.83 -5.68
CA TYR A 225 13.61 5.43 -5.64
C TYR A 225 14.77 4.45 -5.88
N GLY A 226 15.96 4.93 -6.19
CA GLY A 226 17.10 4.09 -6.55
C GLY A 226 16.90 3.29 -7.85
N ILE A 227 15.92 3.65 -8.67
CA ILE A 227 15.56 2.96 -9.91
C ILE A 227 16.37 3.54 -11.08
N ALA A 228 17.32 2.76 -11.59
CA ALA A 228 18.25 3.22 -12.61
C ALA A 228 17.69 3.22 -14.05
N LYS A 229 16.64 2.47 -14.33
CA LYS A 229 16.14 2.28 -15.71
C LYS A 229 14.63 2.51 -15.80
N PRO A 230 14.15 3.21 -16.85
CA PRO A 230 12.73 3.43 -17.06
C PRO A 230 12.01 2.15 -17.52
N PHE A 231 10.71 2.11 -17.28
CA PHE A 231 9.79 1.01 -17.58
C PHE A 231 8.97 1.26 -18.85
N ASP A 232 8.55 0.19 -19.50
CA ASP A 232 7.55 0.25 -20.57
C ASP A 232 6.16 0.58 -20.03
N ALA A 233 5.84 0.08 -18.83
CA ALA A 233 4.59 0.40 -18.16
C ALA A 233 4.80 0.52 -16.63
N ILE A 234 4.05 1.43 -16.01
CA ILE A 234 3.94 1.55 -14.54
C ILE A 234 2.47 1.31 -14.16
N PHE A 235 2.24 0.41 -13.21
CA PHE A 235 0.96 0.22 -12.54
C PHE A 235 1.01 0.94 -11.19
N CYS A 236 0.28 2.06 -11.09
CA CYS A 236 0.09 2.82 -9.86
C CYS A 236 -1.41 2.93 -9.61
N ARG A 237 -1.99 1.89 -9.04
CA ARG A 237 -3.43 1.72 -8.95
C ARG A 237 -3.90 1.62 -7.51
N ASN A 238 -4.95 2.37 -7.18
CA ASN A 238 -5.61 2.34 -5.89
C ASN A 238 -4.69 2.66 -4.68
N VAL A 239 -3.65 3.44 -4.90
CA VAL A 239 -2.72 3.91 -3.88
C VAL A 239 -2.70 5.44 -3.76
N MET A 240 -2.82 6.17 -4.86
CA MET A 240 -2.83 7.63 -4.88
C MET A 240 -4.04 8.23 -4.13
N ILE A 241 -5.11 7.45 -3.96
CA ILE A 241 -6.29 7.82 -3.15
C ILE A 241 -5.96 8.09 -1.68
N TYR A 242 -4.81 7.60 -1.20
CA TYR A 242 -4.35 7.82 0.18
C TYR A 242 -3.50 9.08 0.34
N PHE A 243 -3.09 9.71 -0.76
CA PHE A 243 -2.23 10.90 -0.76
C PHE A 243 -3.05 12.17 -0.99
N ASP A 244 -2.61 13.26 -0.38
CA ASP A 244 -3.11 14.58 -0.74
C ASP A 244 -2.59 15.04 -2.12
N LYS A 245 -3.17 16.12 -2.66
CA LYS A 245 -2.82 16.60 -4.01
C LYS A 245 -1.35 17.00 -4.18
N PRO A 246 -0.71 17.69 -3.22
CA PRO A 246 0.72 17.97 -3.30
C PRO A 246 1.57 16.70 -3.36
N THR A 247 1.30 15.71 -2.51
CA THR A 247 2.00 14.42 -2.49
C THR A 247 1.79 13.65 -3.81
N GLN A 248 0.56 13.61 -4.34
CA GLN A 248 0.28 13.02 -5.66
C GLN A 248 1.14 13.66 -6.75
N GLY A 249 1.24 15.00 -6.76
CA GLY A 249 2.07 15.73 -7.72
C GLY A 249 3.55 15.37 -7.64
N GLN A 250 4.08 15.25 -6.43
CA GLN A 250 5.46 14.83 -6.20
C GLN A 250 5.73 13.40 -6.69
N VAL A 251 4.84 12.45 -6.38
CA VAL A 251 4.97 11.05 -6.83
C VAL A 251 4.93 10.97 -8.36
N LEU A 252 3.96 11.66 -9.00
CA LEU A 252 3.84 11.66 -10.46
C LEU A 252 5.04 12.31 -11.16
N SER A 253 5.63 13.36 -10.58
CA SER A 253 6.85 13.98 -11.13
C SER A 253 8.07 13.05 -11.08
N ARG A 254 8.11 12.15 -10.08
CA ARG A 254 9.16 11.10 -10.01
C ARG A 254 8.91 9.93 -10.96
N PHE A 255 7.64 9.66 -11.30
CA PHE A 255 7.30 8.63 -12.28
C PHE A 255 7.63 9.03 -13.72
N GLU A 256 7.52 10.32 -14.06
CA GLU A 256 7.75 10.82 -15.40
C GLU A 256 9.07 10.33 -16.03
N PRO A 257 10.25 10.52 -15.39
CA PRO A 257 11.51 10.02 -15.94
C PRO A 257 11.65 8.49 -15.93
N LEU A 258 10.79 7.79 -15.18
CA LEU A 258 10.79 6.33 -15.07
C LEU A 258 9.83 5.66 -16.07
N VAL A 259 9.14 6.41 -16.90
CA VAL A 259 8.33 5.88 -18.01
C VAL A 259 9.10 6.10 -19.31
N LYS A 260 9.36 5.03 -20.06
CA LYS A 260 9.98 5.12 -21.38
C LYS A 260 9.12 5.98 -22.33
N PRO A 261 9.71 6.63 -23.37
CA PRO A 261 8.94 7.33 -24.38
C PRO A 261 7.84 6.45 -24.98
N GLY A 262 6.59 6.95 -24.97
CA GLY A 262 5.42 6.19 -25.39
C GLY A 262 5.01 5.05 -24.47
N GLY A 263 5.58 4.97 -23.25
CA GLY A 263 5.17 4.02 -22.21
C GLY A 263 3.82 4.37 -21.58
N LEU A 264 3.29 3.50 -20.75
CA LEU A 264 1.98 3.62 -20.13
C LEU A 264 2.06 3.77 -18.61
N LEU A 265 1.20 4.64 -18.05
CA LEU A 265 0.90 4.68 -16.63
C LEU A 265 -0.56 4.21 -16.44
N PHE A 266 -0.75 3.12 -15.72
CA PHE A 266 -2.06 2.60 -15.34
C PHE A 266 -2.45 3.16 -13.97
N ALA A 267 -3.59 3.84 -13.91
CA ALA A 267 -4.19 4.38 -12.69
C ALA A 267 -5.46 3.59 -12.32
N GLY A 268 -5.82 3.57 -11.05
CA GLY A 268 -7.07 2.95 -10.60
C GLY A 268 -8.30 3.76 -11.03
N HIS A 269 -9.45 3.11 -11.07
CA HIS A 269 -10.71 3.69 -11.56
C HIS A 269 -11.09 5.03 -10.89
N SER A 270 -10.79 5.17 -9.59
CA SER A 270 -11.10 6.39 -8.82
C SER A 270 -9.98 7.44 -8.85
N GLU A 271 -8.93 7.22 -9.65
CA GLU A 271 -7.73 8.05 -9.70
C GLU A 271 -7.68 8.83 -11.01
N ASN A 272 -7.79 10.15 -10.92
CA ASN A 272 -7.67 11.04 -12.06
C ASN A 272 -6.53 12.03 -11.83
N PHE A 273 -5.49 11.92 -12.63
CA PHE A 273 -4.27 12.72 -12.50
C PHE A 273 -4.24 13.94 -13.43
N THR A 274 -5.23 14.14 -14.30
CA THR A 274 -5.26 15.25 -15.29
C THR A 274 -5.26 16.62 -14.63
N TYR A 275 -5.74 16.72 -13.39
CA TYR A 275 -5.73 17.96 -12.60
C TYR A 275 -4.49 18.10 -11.68
N VAL A 276 -3.61 17.10 -11.66
CA VAL A 276 -2.44 17.05 -10.78
C VAL A 276 -1.15 17.29 -11.56
N THR A 277 -1.06 16.75 -12.79
CA THR A 277 0.13 16.85 -13.63
C THR A 277 -0.23 16.94 -15.10
N GLN A 278 0.64 17.56 -15.89
CA GLN A 278 0.59 17.57 -17.35
C GLN A 278 1.58 16.58 -17.99
N ALA A 279 2.38 15.88 -17.19
CA ALA A 279 3.39 14.93 -17.66
C ALA A 279 2.76 13.71 -18.35
N PHE A 280 1.54 13.35 -17.96
CA PHE A 280 0.81 12.23 -18.54
C PHE A 280 -0.46 12.69 -19.27
N ARG A 281 -0.72 12.08 -20.41
CA ARG A 281 -1.95 12.32 -21.18
C ARG A 281 -2.89 11.13 -21.00
N LEU A 282 -4.16 11.41 -20.72
CA LEU A 282 -5.19 10.39 -20.63
C LEU A 282 -5.34 9.66 -21.98
N ARG A 283 -5.30 8.33 -21.96
CA ARG A 283 -5.49 7.47 -23.13
C ARG A 283 -6.62 6.48 -22.83
N GLY A 284 -7.84 6.84 -23.21
CA GLY A 284 -9.04 6.05 -22.94
C GLY A 284 -9.69 6.36 -21.59
N GLN A 285 -10.87 5.79 -21.38
CA GLN A 285 -11.62 5.87 -20.13
C GLN A 285 -11.29 4.69 -19.24
#